data_3c55588a53245955ce0b14b417a0cc58
#
_entry.id   3c55588a53245955ce0b14b417a0cc58
#
_cell.length_a   1.000
_cell.length_b   1.000
_cell.length_c   1.000
_cell.angle_alpha   90.00
_cell.angle_beta   90.00
_cell.angle_gamma   90.00
#
_symmetry.space_group_name_H-M   'P 1'
#
loop_
_entity.id
_entity.type
_entity.pdbx_description
1 polymer ?
#
loop_
_entity_poly.entity_id
_entity_poly.type
_entity_poly.pdbx_seq_one_letter_code
_entity_poly.pdbx_strand_id
1 'polypeptide(L)'
;MYQLPELIVNRFVGLVSFTAMFGSLLMWTATPVKIFFSEIPAGIFGKKTVELNENGVPARAAWIQFLIVIPLMIIPTLGSNTVQDLMNTIINMTAAASMLPPLFIMLAYLNLRAKLDHLPRDFRMGSQKTGIVVVSMLIVLFTIGFIASTFPTGGNIMTIIFYNVGGIVIFLGFAWWKYSKYIKGLTKEEKAIEAAPASNIN
;
A
#
# COMPACT_ATOMS: atom_id res chain seq x y z
N MET A 1 -36.96 -32.67 -10.68
CA MET A 1 -37.52 -31.94 -9.49
C MET A 1 -36.47 -31.38 -8.53
N TYR A 2 -35.18 -31.73 -8.69
CA TYR A 2 -34.07 -31.24 -7.81
C TYR A 2 -33.35 -29.96 -8.28
N GLN A 3 -33.68 -29.42 -9.46
CA GLN A 3 -32.99 -28.21 -9.99
C GLN A 3 -33.39 -26.88 -9.33
N LEU A 4 -34.61 -26.79 -8.78
CA LEU A 4 -35.09 -25.57 -8.12
C LEU A 4 -34.30 -25.22 -6.84
N PRO A 5 -33.97 -26.16 -5.95
CA PRO A 5 -33.13 -25.87 -4.79
C PRO A 5 -31.73 -25.39 -5.14
N GLU A 6 -31.10 -26.02 -6.14
CA GLU A 6 -29.77 -25.61 -6.62
C GLU A 6 -29.78 -24.21 -7.23
N LEU A 7 -30.81 -23.87 -7.99
CA LEU A 7 -30.96 -22.54 -8.59
C LEU A 7 -31.11 -21.45 -7.52
N ILE A 8 -31.88 -21.71 -6.46
CA ILE A 8 -32.09 -20.78 -5.36
C ILE A 8 -30.79 -20.62 -4.57
N VAL A 9 -30.10 -21.70 -4.25
CA VAL A 9 -28.80 -21.68 -3.52
C VAL A 9 -27.77 -20.92 -4.34
N ASN A 10 -27.64 -21.19 -5.62
CA ASN A 10 -26.67 -20.50 -6.48
C ASN A 10 -26.94 -19.00 -6.60
N ARG A 11 -28.21 -18.59 -6.68
CA ARG A 11 -28.58 -17.17 -6.70
C ARG A 11 -28.30 -16.50 -5.35
N PHE A 12 -28.57 -17.18 -4.25
CA PHE A 12 -28.28 -16.67 -2.92
C PHE A 12 -26.79 -16.52 -2.69
N VAL A 13 -25.99 -17.54 -3.03
CA VAL A 13 -24.52 -17.48 -2.96
C VAL A 13 -23.98 -16.37 -3.85
N GLY A 14 -24.52 -16.22 -5.08
CA GLY A 14 -24.16 -15.14 -5.98
C GLY A 14 -24.44 -13.75 -5.39
N LEU A 15 -25.60 -13.56 -4.77
CA LEU A 15 -25.96 -12.28 -4.11
C LEU A 15 -25.03 -11.98 -2.95
N VAL A 16 -24.77 -12.96 -2.08
CA VAL A 16 -23.87 -12.80 -0.93
C VAL A 16 -22.45 -12.49 -1.39
N SER A 17 -21.95 -13.20 -2.40
CA SER A 17 -20.62 -12.97 -2.97
C SER A 17 -20.52 -11.58 -3.61
N PHE A 18 -21.54 -11.15 -4.36
CA PHE A 18 -21.60 -9.81 -4.94
C PHE A 18 -21.56 -8.73 -3.85
N THR A 19 -22.38 -8.88 -2.82
CA THR A 19 -22.44 -7.91 -1.71
C THR A 19 -21.11 -7.84 -0.96
N ALA A 20 -20.46 -8.99 -0.71
CA ALA A 20 -19.16 -9.06 -0.07
C ALA A 20 -18.05 -8.40 -0.92
N MET A 21 -18.04 -8.67 -2.23
CA MET A 21 -17.09 -8.04 -3.16
C MET A 21 -17.30 -6.53 -3.25
N PHE A 22 -18.56 -6.08 -3.31
CA PHE A 22 -18.89 -4.66 -3.35
C PHE A 22 -18.49 -3.94 -2.07
N GLY A 23 -18.79 -4.53 -0.90
CA GLY A 23 -18.35 -4.00 0.39
C GLY A 23 -16.81 -3.95 0.51
N SER A 24 -16.12 -4.99 0.05
CA SER A 24 -14.67 -5.03 -0.01
C SER A 24 -14.10 -3.93 -0.91
N LEU A 25 -14.67 -3.73 -2.10
CA LEU A 25 -14.27 -2.66 -3.02
C LEU A 25 -14.39 -1.27 -2.39
N LEU A 26 -15.52 -0.99 -1.72
CA LEU A 26 -15.72 0.28 -1.01
C LEU A 26 -14.66 0.47 0.07
N MET A 27 -14.40 -0.57 0.86
CA MET A 27 -13.43 -0.53 1.95
C MET A 27 -12.00 -0.30 1.43
N TRP A 28 -11.58 -1.03 0.42
CA TRP A 28 -10.25 -0.89 -0.19
C TRP A 28 -10.06 0.43 -0.94
N THR A 29 -11.14 1.08 -1.38
CA THR A 29 -11.07 2.39 -2.03
C THR A 29 -11.07 3.53 -1.01
N ALA A 30 -11.93 3.50 0.00
CA ALA A 30 -12.12 4.60 0.94
C ALA A 30 -11.06 4.62 2.06
N THR A 31 -10.70 3.44 2.61
CA THR A 31 -9.80 3.34 3.76
C THR A 31 -8.39 3.87 3.48
N PRO A 32 -7.71 3.49 2.38
CA PRO A 32 -6.38 4.03 2.08
C PRO A 32 -6.37 5.54 1.91
N VAL A 33 -7.38 6.10 1.24
CA VAL A 33 -7.50 7.56 1.07
C VAL A 33 -7.65 8.26 2.42
N LYS A 34 -8.53 7.74 3.28
CA LYS A 34 -8.77 8.34 4.58
C LYS A 34 -7.51 8.27 5.45
N ILE A 35 -6.92 7.08 5.63
CA ILE A 35 -5.72 6.89 6.47
C ILE A 35 -4.56 7.70 5.92
N PHE A 36 -4.29 7.61 4.62
CA PHE A 36 -3.12 8.23 4.01
C PHE A 36 -3.18 9.75 4.07
N PHE A 37 -4.32 10.36 3.77
CA PHE A 37 -4.44 11.80 3.71
C PHE A 37 -4.82 12.46 5.03
N SER A 38 -5.29 11.74 6.06
CA SER A 38 -5.47 12.28 7.40
C SER A 38 -4.18 12.35 8.21
N GLU A 39 -3.23 11.46 7.94
CA GLU A 39 -1.97 11.36 8.69
C GLU A 39 -0.79 12.10 8.02
N ILE A 40 -0.92 12.46 6.74
CA ILE A 40 0.15 13.14 6.01
C ILE A 40 0.11 14.65 6.26
N PRO A 41 1.28 15.29 6.52
CA PRO A 41 1.37 16.73 6.62
C PRO A 41 0.78 17.43 5.38
N ALA A 42 -0.11 18.40 5.60
CA ALA A 42 -0.82 19.12 4.53
C ALA A 42 0.10 19.78 3.50
N GLY A 43 1.37 20.06 3.89
CA GLY A 43 2.37 20.66 3.00
C GLY A 43 2.85 19.76 1.85
N ILE A 44 2.73 18.41 1.97
CA ILE A 44 3.20 17.45 0.95
C ILE A 44 2.30 17.46 -0.28
N PHE A 45 0.98 17.40 -0.09
CA PHE A 45 0.00 17.31 -1.19
C PHE A 45 -0.83 18.60 -1.37
N GLY A 46 -0.61 19.60 -0.51
CA GLY A 46 -1.33 20.87 -0.50
C GLY A 46 -2.59 20.81 0.36
N LYS A 47 -2.85 21.92 1.09
CA LYS A 47 -3.96 22.05 2.06
C LYS A 47 -5.32 21.61 1.49
N LYS A 48 -5.63 22.02 0.26
CA LYS A 48 -6.92 21.71 -0.39
C LYS A 48 -7.14 20.22 -0.67
N THR A 49 -6.07 19.44 -0.87
CA THR A 49 -6.17 17.99 -1.16
C THR A 49 -6.46 17.18 0.11
N VAL A 50 -5.93 17.65 1.23
CA VAL A 50 -6.03 16.99 2.55
C VAL A 50 -7.26 17.46 3.32
N GLU A 51 -7.93 18.54 2.86
CA GLU A 51 -9.13 19.10 3.48
C GLU A 51 -10.26 18.07 3.54
N LEU A 52 -10.75 17.85 4.76
CA LEU A 52 -11.83 16.90 5.03
C LEU A 52 -13.18 17.56 4.75
N ASN A 53 -14.10 16.81 4.15
CA ASN A 53 -15.49 17.22 4.00
C ASN A 53 -16.27 17.05 5.33
N GLU A 54 -17.56 17.39 5.34
CA GLU A 54 -18.44 17.27 6.51
C GLU A 54 -18.50 15.85 7.11
N ASN A 55 -18.21 14.83 6.30
CA ASN A 55 -18.17 13.42 6.70
C ASN A 55 -16.76 12.94 7.11
N GLY A 56 -15.80 13.83 7.28
CA GLY A 56 -14.43 13.50 7.66
C GLY A 56 -13.66 12.72 6.57
N VAL A 57 -13.97 12.93 5.29
CA VAL A 57 -13.32 12.26 4.16
C VAL A 57 -12.65 13.30 3.26
N PRO A 58 -11.39 13.11 2.82
CA PRO A 58 -10.71 14.00 1.89
C PRO A 58 -11.21 13.76 0.46
N ALA A 59 -12.37 14.33 0.12
CA ALA A 59 -13.07 14.09 -1.14
C ALA A 59 -12.22 14.41 -2.38
N ARG A 60 -11.38 15.46 -2.33
CA ARG A 60 -10.47 15.80 -3.44
C ARG A 60 -9.40 14.74 -3.66
N ALA A 61 -8.86 14.17 -2.57
CA ALA A 61 -7.89 13.08 -2.66
C ALA A 61 -8.53 11.82 -3.28
N ALA A 62 -9.78 11.51 -2.93
CA ALA A 62 -10.53 10.41 -3.52
C ALA A 62 -10.73 10.60 -5.05
N TRP A 63 -11.06 11.81 -5.51
CA TRP A 63 -11.12 12.11 -6.93
C TRP A 63 -9.79 11.99 -7.66
N ILE A 64 -8.70 12.45 -7.03
CA ILE A 64 -7.34 12.29 -7.60
C ILE A 64 -6.99 10.81 -7.69
N GLN A 65 -7.27 10.01 -6.65
CA GLN A 65 -7.07 8.56 -6.69
C GLN A 65 -7.84 7.93 -7.84
N PHE A 66 -9.11 8.26 -8.01
CA PHE A 66 -9.96 7.74 -9.09
C PHE A 66 -9.35 8.06 -10.46
N LEU A 67 -8.92 9.31 -10.69
CA LEU A 67 -8.29 9.74 -11.94
C LEU A 67 -6.95 9.02 -12.21
N ILE A 68 -6.22 8.61 -11.18
CA ILE A 68 -4.97 7.83 -11.32
C ILE A 68 -5.27 6.36 -11.58
N VAL A 69 -6.28 5.80 -10.93
CA VAL A 69 -6.61 4.37 -11.04
C VAL A 69 -7.12 4.02 -12.44
N ILE A 70 -7.93 4.89 -13.07
CA ILE A 70 -8.47 4.62 -14.42
C ILE A 70 -7.36 4.31 -15.44
N PRO A 71 -6.35 5.17 -15.67
CA PRO A 71 -5.25 4.85 -16.59
C PRO A 71 -4.49 3.58 -16.18
N LEU A 72 -4.27 3.38 -14.87
CA LEU A 72 -3.58 2.19 -14.37
C LEU A 72 -4.34 0.89 -14.63
N MET A 73 -5.67 0.94 -14.72
CA MET A 73 -6.47 -0.22 -15.14
C MET A 73 -6.43 -0.45 -16.66
N ILE A 74 -6.29 0.63 -17.45
CA ILE A 74 -6.26 0.53 -18.91
C ILE A 74 -4.89 0.05 -19.41
N ILE A 75 -3.78 0.49 -18.81
CA ILE A 75 -2.42 0.16 -19.27
C ILE A 75 -2.18 -1.36 -19.40
N PRO A 76 -2.53 -2.22 -18.41
CA PRO A 76 -2.34 -3.66 -18.56
C PRO A 76 -3.17 -4.28 -19.69
N THR A 77 -4.31 -3.68 -20.06
CA THR A 77 -5.14 -4.21 -21.16
C THR A 77 -4.46 -4.08 -22.51
N LEU A 78 -3.60 -3.08 -22.69
CA LEU A 78 -2.87 -2.83 -23.93
C LEU A 78 -1.74 -3.85 -24.19
N GLY A 79 -1.25 -4.51 -23.11
CA GLY A 79 -0.17 -5.49 -23.17
C GLY A 79 -0.63 -6.94 -23.05
N SER A 80 -1.93 -7.19 -22.90
CA SER A 80 -2.49 -8.52 -22.66
C SER A 80 -3.21 -9.05 -23.90
N ASN A 81 -2.85 -10.25 -24.33
CA ASN A 81 -3.48 -10.90 -25.49
C ASN A 81 -4.80 -11.58 -25.15
N THR A 82 -4.99 -11.92 -23.87
CA THR A 82 -6.19 -12.60 -23.36
C THR A 82 -6.66 -11.97 -22.05
N VAL A 83 -7.94 -12.18 -21.72
CA VAL A 83 -8.51 -11.77 -20.41
C VAL A 83 -7.77 -12.45 -19.26
N GLN A 84 -7.34 -13.71 -19.46
CA GLN A 84 -6.60 -14.45 -18.45
C GLN A 84 -5.22 -13.84 -18.19
N ASP A 85 -4.51 -13.41 -19.23
CA ASP A 85 -3.21 -12.73 -19.08
C ASP A 85 -3.35 -11.41 -18.36
N LEU A 86 -4.41 -10.65 -18.67
CA LEU A 86 -4.75 -9.42 -17.97
C LEU A 86 -4.99 -9.67 -16.47
N MET A 87 -5.84 -10.65 -16.15
CA MET A 87 -6.14 -11.01 -14.76
C MET A 87 -4.88 -11.43 -14.01
N ASN A 88 -4.05 -12.29 -14.60
CA ASN A 88 -2.79 -12.74 -14.01
C ASN A 88 -1.83 -11.56 -13.78
N THR A 89 -1.73 -10.64 -14.72
CA THR A 89 -0.88 -9.44 -14.60
C THR A 89 -1.34 -8.57 -13.43
N ILE A 90 -2.64 -8.27 -13.32
CA ILE A 90 -3.18 -7.44 -12.23
C ILE A 90 -2.99 -8.13 -10.87
N ILE A 91 -3.23 -9.43 -10.77
CA ILE A 91 -3.04 -10.20 -9.53
C ILE A 91 -1.57 -10.15 -9.10
N ASN A 92 -0.65 -10.39 -10.01
CA ASN A 92 0.80 -10.38 -9.71
C ASN A 92 1.28 -8.97 -9.31
N MET A 93 0.84 -7.92 -9.99
CA MET A 93 1.13 -6.53 -9.62
C MET A 93 0.63 -6.21 -8.22
N THR A 94 -0.59 -6.62 -7.90
CA THR A 94 -1.19 -6.40 -6.58
C THR A 94 -0.44 -7.17 -5.50
N ALA A 95 -0.09 -8.43 -5.75
CA ALA A 95 0.69 -9.26 -4.83
C ALA A 95 2.07 -8.65 -4.55
N ALA A 96 2.80 -8.24 -5.59
CA ALA A 96 4.09 -7.57 -5.44
C ALA A 96 3.98 -6.26 -4.67
N ALA A 97 3.02 -5.40 -5.03
CA ALA A 97 2.81 -4.12 -4.37
C ALA A 97 2.44 -4.27 -2.89
N SER A 98 1.64 -5.27 -2.53
CA SER A 98 1.21 -5.51 -1.15
C SER A 98 2.35 -5.98 -0.22
N MET A 99 3.44 -6.49 -0.76
CA MET A 99 4.61 -6.88 0.03
C MET A 99 5.49 -5.71 0.48
N LEU A 100 5.40 -4.55 -0.20
CA LEU A 100 6.26 -3.40 0.09
C LEU A 100 5.97 -2.73 1.45
N PRO A 101 4.71 -2.40 1.82
CA PRO A 101 4.44 -1.76 3.10
C PRO A 101 4.94 -2.57 4.31
N PRO A 102 4.69 -3.89 4.42
CA PRO A 102 5.27 -4.70 5.49
C PRO A 102 6.79 -4.67 5.53
N LEU A 103 7.47 -4.69 4.37
CA LEU A 103 8.93 -4.59 4.30
C LEU A 103 9.44 -3.28 4.91
N PHE A 104 8.82 -2.14 4.55
CA PHE A 104 9.20 -0.85 5.12
C PHE A 104 8.96 -0.79 6.64
N ILE A 105 7.83 -1.34 7.12
CA ILE A 105 7.53 -1.42 8.55
C ILE A 105 8.57 -2.27 9.28
N MET A 106 8.96 -3.42 8.72
CA MET A 106 9.99 -4.28 9.31
C MET A 106 11.36 -3.61 9.33
N LEU A 107 11.74 -2.89 8.27
CA LEU A 107 12.98 -2.12 8.22
C LEU A 107 12.98 -0.99 9.25
N ALA A 108 11.87 -0.27 9.39
CA ALA A 108 11.69 0.75 10.42
C ALA A 108 11.82 0.16 11.83
N TYR A 109 11.16 -0.99 12.08
CA TYR A 109 11.27 -1.70 13.36
C TYR A 109 12.70 -2.17 13.63
N LEU A 110 13.40 -2.70 12.62
CA LEU A 110 14.81 -3.11 12.75
C LEU A 110 15.70 -1.94 13.19
N ASN A 111 15.54 -0.79 12.52
CA ASN A 111 16.27 0.44 12.85
C ASN A 111 15.95 0.93 14.27
N LEU A 112 14.67 0.87 14.65
CA LEU A 112 14.22 1.23 15.98
C LEU A 112 14.82 0.31 17.06
N ARG A 113 14.86 -1.00 16.81
CA ARG A 113 15.47 -1.98 17.73
C ARG A 113 16.98 -1.86 17.82
N ALA A 114 17.64 -1.53 16.71
CA ALA A 114 19.09 -1.39 16.69
C ALA A 114 19.57 -0.11 17.39
N LYS A 115 18.88 1.01 17.20
CA LYS A 115 19.36 2.33 17.66
C LYS A 115 18.65 2.88 18.88
N LEU A 116 17.37 2.56 19.09
CA LEU A 116 16.49 3.18 20.07
C LEU A 116 15.87 2.17 21.05
N ASP A 117 16.57 1.06 21.35
CA ASP A 117 16.04 0.00 22.23
C ASP A 117 15.88 0.47 23.70
N HIS A 118 16.55 1.56 24.10
CA HIS A 118 16.46 2.14 25.43
C HIS A 118 15.15 2.88 25.72
N LEU A 119 14.38 3.24 24.67
CA LEU A 119 13.11 3.94 24.87
C LEU A 119 12.05 3.03 25.52
N PRO A 120 11.22 3.58 26.44
CA PRO A 120 10.11 2.85 27.04
C PRO A 120 9.12 2.42 25.98
N ARG A 121 8.59 1.20 26.09
CA ARG A 121 7.60 0.62 25.16
C ARG A 121 6.63 -0.24 25.92
N ASP A 122 5.37 -0.18 25.54
CA ASP A 122 4.30 -0.98 26.13
C ASP A 122 4.48 -2.48 25.82
N PHE A 123 5.02 -2.79 24.63
CA PHE A 123 5.29 -4.17 24.21
C PHE A 123 6.72 -4.35 23.70
N ARG A 124 7.38 -5.42 24.16
CA ARG A 124 8.69 -5.85 23.68
C ARG A 124 8.64 -7.31 23.21
N MET A 125 9.05 -7.56 21.98
CA MET A 125 9.25 -8.91 21.45
C MET A 125 10.58 -9.47 21.97
N GLY A 126 10.57 -10.01 23.19
CA GLY A 126 11.76 -10.60 23.83
C GLY A 126 12.95 -9.65 23.96
N SER A 127 14.17 -10.21 23.98
CA SER A 127 15.40 -9.42 24.03
C SER A 127 15.66 -8.67 22.72
N GLN A 128 16.56 -7.66 22.75
CA GLN A 128 16.96 -6.92 21.56
C GLN A 128 17.45 -7.86 20.44
N LYS A 129 18.30 -8.82 20.79
CA LYS A 129 18.84 -9.79 19.82
C LYS A 129 17.73 -10.65 19.21
N THR A 130 16.80 -11.15 20.04
CA THR A 130 15.66 -11.96 19.58
C THR A 130 14.80 -11.15 18.59
N GLY A 131 14.45 -9.91 18.93
CA GLY A 131 13.66 -9.04 18.04
C GLY A 131 14.36 -8.78 16.70
N ILE A 132 15.66 -8.51 16.71
CA ILE A 132 16.44 -8.30 15.48
C ILE A 132 16.47 -9.58 14.62
N VAL A 133 16.74 -10.74 15.21
CA VAL A 133 16.80 -12.01 14.46
C VAL A 133 15.46 -12.36 13.84
N VAL A 134 14.37 -12.29 14.60
CA VAL A 134 13.03 -12.62 14.10
C VAL A 134 12.64 -11.69 12.94
N VAL A 135 12.82 -10.38 13.09
CA VAL A 135 12.47 -9.43 12.04
C VAL A 135 13.38 -9.57 10.82
N SER A 136 14.67 -9.87 10.99
CA SER A 136 15.56 -10.14 9.87
C SER A 136 15.13 -11.37 9.07
N MET A 137 14.69 -12.45 9.75
CA MET A 137 14.11 -13.62 9.08
C MET A 137 12.84 -13.29 8.31
N LEU A 138 11.95 -12.48 8.90
CA LEU A 138 10.74 -12.02 8.22
C LEU A 138 11.06 -11.16 6.99
N ILE A 139 12.03 -10.25 7.08
CA ILE A 139 12.48 -9.44 5.94
C ILE A 139 12.97 -10.33 4.80
N VAL A 140 13.78 -11.35 5.11
CA VAL A 140 14.25 -12.31 4.09
C VAL A 140 13.06 -13.04 3.45
N LEU A 141 12.13 -13.56 4.25
CA LEU A 141 10.94 -14.25 3.77
C LEU A 141 10.08 -13.36 2.85
N PHE A 142 9.79 -12.14 3.29
CA PHE A 142 9.00 -11.17 2.51
C PHE A 142 9.74 -10.71 1.24
N THR A 143 11.07 -10.60 1.30
CA THR A 143 11.88 -10.27 0.12
C THR A 143 11.83 -11.40 -0.92
N ILE A 144 11.92 -12.67 -0.47
CA ILE A 144 11.75 -13.83 -1.35
C ILE A 144 10.35 -13.82 -1.97
N GLY A 145 9.30 -13.62 -1.16
CA GLY A 145 7.92 -13.51 -1.64
C GLY A 145 7.73 -12.37 -2.64
N PHE A 146 8.32 -11.21 -2.39
CA PHE A 146 8.30 -10.07 -3.29
C PHE A 146 8.95 -10.40 -4.64
N ILE A 147 10.14 -11.02 -4.63
CA ILE A 147 10.84 -11.42 -5.85
C ILE A 147 10.01 -12.46 -6.62
N ALA A 148 9.49 -13.48 -5.93
CA ALA A 148 8.66 -14.52 -6.55
C ALA A 148 7.36 -13.95 -7.17
N SER A 149 6.74 -12.96 -6.53
CA SER A 149 5.54 -12.30 -7.06
C SER A 149 5.86 -11.32 -8.20
N THR A 150 7.05 -10.74 -8.19
CA THR A 150 7.50 -9.81 -9.25
C THR A 150 7.88 -10.55 -10.53
N PHE A 151 8.42 -11.76 -10.40
CA PHE A 151 8.89 -12.57 -11.52
C PHE A 151 8.16 -13.92 -11.58
N PRO A 152 6.85 -13.94 -11.89
CA PRO A 152 6.11 -15.19 -12.00
C PRO A 152 6.64 -16.05 -13.14
N THR A 153 6.55 -17.37 -12.96
CA THR A 153 6.91 -18.36 -13.97
C THR A 153 5.87 -18.34 -15.10
N GLY A 154 6.18 -17.67 -16.18
CA GLY A 154 5.32 -17.57 -17.37
C GLY A 154 5.06 -16.13 -17.80
N GLY A 155 4.92 -15.92 -19.09
CA GLY A 155 4.71 -14.62 -19.70
C GLY A 155 5.97 -13.93 -20.22
N ASN A 156 5.81 -12.76 -20.82
CA ASN A 156 6.92 -11.97 -21.34
C ASN A 156 7.62 -11.23 -20.18
N ILE A 157 8.85 -11.63 -19.89
CA ILE A 157 9.66 -11.06 -18.80
C ILE A 157 9.78 -9.53 -18.93
N MET A 158 9.90 -9.00 -20.15
CA MET A 158 10.00 -7.57 -20.38
C MET A 158 8.73 -6.83 -19.96
N THR A 159 7.57 -7.39 -20.28
CA THR A 159 6.26 -6.84 -19.86
C THR A 159 6.11 -6.87 -18.34
N ILE A 160 6.50 -7.97 -17.70
CA ILE A 160 6.45 -8.13 -16.25
C ILE A 160 7.34 -7.10 -15.54
N ILE A 161 8.59 -6.94 -15.99
CA ILE A 161 9.52 -5.95 -15.44
C ILE A 161 8.96 -4.54 -15.62
N PHE A 162 8.46 -4.22 -16.81
CA PHE A 162 7.93 -2.89 -17.09
C PHE A 162 6.74 -2.52 -16.18
N TYR A 163 5.79 -3.42 -15.99
CA TYR A 163 4.62 -3.15 -15.15
C TYR A 163 4.93 -3.22 -13.65
N ASN A 164 5.60 -4.27 -13.19
CA ASN A 164 5.83 -4.46 -11.76
C ASN A 164 6.93 -3.53 -11.24
N VAL A 165 8.11 -3.54 -11.85
CA VAL A 165 9.24 -2.74 -11.39
C VAL A 165 9.07 -1.27 -11.79
N GLY A 166 8.65 -1.00 -13.02
CA GLY A 166 8.44 0.36 -13.52
C GLY A 166 7.38 1.09 -12.71
N GLY A 167 6.26 0.46 -12.41
CA GLY A 167 5.22 1.04 -11.56
C GLY A 167 5.74 1.40 -10.17
N ILE A 168 6.44 0.47 -9.50
CA ILE A 168 7.03 0.71 -8.18
C ILE A 168 8.03 1.87 -8.21
N VAL A 169 8.93 1.89 -9.18
CA VAL A 169 9.96 2.95 -9.33
C VAL A 169 9.30 4.32 -9.55
N ILE A 170 8.28 4.40 -10.39
CA ILE A 170 7.54 5.65 -10.65
C ILE A 170 6.87 6.14 -9.36
N PHE A 171 6.15 5.28 -8.64
CA PHE A 171 5.45 5.68 -7.42
C PHE A 171 6.42 6.08 -6.30
N LEU A 172 7.46 5.30 -6.06
CA LEU A 172 8.47 5.63 -5.04
C LEU A 172 9.27 6.89 -5.43
N GLY A 173 9.59 7.05 -6.70
CA GLY A 173 10.27 8.25 -7.22
C GLY A 173 9.39 9.51 -7.04
N PHE A 174 8.10 9.41 -7.34
CA PHE A 174 7.14 10.50 -7.13
C PHE A 174 6.99 10.83 -5.63
N ALA A 175 6.86 9.82 -4.77
CA ALA A 175 6.78 10.00 -3.33
C ALA A 175 8.05 10.67 -2.78
N TRP A 176 9.22 10.19 -3.19
CA TRP A 176 10.50 10.78 -2.84
C TRP A 176 10.65 12.24 -3.31
N TRP A 177 10.26 12.52 -4.54
CA TRP A 177 10.29 13.88 -5.07
C TRP A 177 9.39 14.83 -4.29
N LYS A 178 8.16 14.43 -3.99
CA LYS A 178 7.22 15.20 -3.18
C LYS A 178 7.73 15.44 -1.78
N TYR A 179 8.22 14.39 -1.12
CA TYR A 179 8.79 14.49 0.22
C TYR A 179 10.03 15.37 0.26
N SER A 180 10.96 15.22 -0.70
CA SER A 180 12.16 16.05 -0.79
C SER A 180 11.83 17.54 -1.00
N LYS A 181 10.80 17.83 -1.80
CA LYS A 181 10.32 19.20 -2.00
C LYS A 181 9.71 19.78 -0.71
N TYR A 182 8.95 18.98 0.01
CA TYR A 182 8.38 19.36 1.31
C TYR A 182 9.47 19.69 2.32
N ILE A 183 10.43 18.80 2.54
CA ILE A 183 11.54 19.00 3.49
C ILE A 183 12.41 20.21 3.13
N LYS A 184 12.62 20.49 1.85
CA LYS A 184 13.37 21.70 1.43
C LYS A 184 12.61 23.00 1.75
N GLY A 185 11.30 22.93 1.76
CA GLY A 185 10.44 24.10 2.08
C GLY A 185 10.28 24.38 3.57
N LEU A 186 10.66 23.44 4.44
CA LEU A 186 10.56 23.62 5.90
C LEU A 186 11.65 24.56 6.43
N THR A 187 11.30 25.38 7.42
CA THR A 187 12.25 26.15 8.20
C THR A 187 13.11 25.25 9.09
N LYS A 188 14.19 25.80 9.67
CA LYS A 188 15.05 25.04 10.59
C LYS A 188 14.30 24.50 11.81
N GLU A 189 13.37 25.30 12.35
CA GLU A 189 12.56 24.92 13.51
C GLU A 189 11.56 23.80 13.16
N GLU A 190 10.88 23.91 12.03
CA GLU A 190 9.97 22.88 11.55
C GLU A 190 10.68 21.55 11.26
N LYS A 191 11.90 21.60 10.70
CA LYS A 191 12.74 20.41 10.52
C LYS A 191 13.14 19.75 11.83
N ALA A 192 13.40 20.54 12.86
CA ALA A 192 13.72 20.02 14.19
C ALA A 192 12.51 19.32 14.84
N ILE A 193 11.31 19.87 14.66
CA ILE A 193 10.06 19.26 15.14
C ILE A 193 9.76 17.96 14.40
N GLU A 194 9.90 17.93 13.08
CA GLU A 194 9.65 16.73 12.25
C GLU A 194 10.68 15.62 12.54
N ALA A 195 11.91 15.98 12.88
CA ALA A 195 12.96 15.03 13.24
C ALA A 195 12.90 14.58 14.72
N ALA A 196 12.13 15.26 15.56
CA ALA A 196 11.98 14.90 16.95
C ALA A 196 11.19 13.60 17.10
N PRO A 197 11.63 12.65 17.94
CA PRO A 197 10.85 11.45 18.21
C PRO A 197 9.51 11.83 18.86
N ALA A 198 8.44 11.14 18.50
CA ALA A 198 7.07 11.38 18.95
C ALA A 198 6.88 11.40 20.49
N SER A 199 7.87 10.94 21.25
CA SER A 199 7.90 10.96 22.72
C SER A 199 8.03 12.37 23.33
N ASN A 200 8.35 13.38 22.54
CA ASN A 200 8.52 14.77 23.01
C ASN A 200 7.28 15.65 22.72
N ILE A 201 6.21 15.09 22.21
CA ILE A 201 4.95 15.78 21.96
C ILE A 201 3.96 15.39 23.07
N ASN A 202 4.21 15.88 24.29
CA ASN A 202 3.26 15.94 25.40
C ASN A 202 3.26 17.34 25.96
#